data_e077b3916c05713b7325957130be7197
#
_entry.id   e077b3916c05713b7325957130be7197
#
_cell.length_a   1.000
_cell.length_b   1.000
_cell.length_c   1.000
_cell.angle_alpha   90.00
_cell.angle_beta   90.00
_cell.angle_gamma   90.00
#
_symmetry.space_group_name_H-M   'P 1'
#
loop_
_entity.id
_entity.type
_entity.pdbx_description
1 polymer ?
#
loop_
_entity_poly.entity_id
_entity_poly.type
_entity_poly.pdbx_seq_one_letter_code
_entity_poly.pdbx_strand_id
1 'polypeptide(L)'
;MKLGAQYGYWTREPKLDIVSVALEAENLGYDSLWTGESYSSDAFTPLCWVGAHTSKIKLATGIAQLGARTPATLAMQAMTLDTLSGGRFCLGIGVSGPQVIEGWHGQPFGKPIARTKETINIIRKILLRDEPVTADGPNLPLPYPKDAPNSWGLGKPLKLINKPLRPDIPIYLGAEGPKNIALAFEECEGWLPLYYSPSRPEIYQLPHSKVKENFEIAVNVNVNICDNISEGLFMQKAILAFYIGGMGAQKRNFHTELMARMGYESEANNIQSLFLSGKRDEAIHAVPDSFADEI
;
A
#
# COMPACT_ATOMS: atom_id res chain seq x y z
N MET A 1 4.69 -18.44 11.19
CA MET A 1 4.53 -17.58 10.00
C MET A 1 3.04 -17.51 9.66
N LYS A 2 2.53 -16.34 9.33
CA LYS A 2 1.15 -16.16 8.85
C LYS A 2 1.16 -16.13 7.33
N LEU A 3 0.15 -16.74 6.70
CA LEU A 3 -0.04 -16.67 5.25
C LEU A 3 -1.21 -15.73 4.93
N GLY A 4 -1.01 -14.85 3.97
CA GLY A 4 -2.05 -13.99 3.41
C GLY A 4 -2.30 -14.32 1.94
N ALA A 5 -3.54 -14.20 1.48
CA ALA A 5 -3.86 -14.25 0.07
C ALA A 5 -3.96 -12.83 -0.48
N GLN A 6 -3.43 -12.60 -1.67
CA GLN A 6 -3.56 -11.31 -2.36
C GLN A 6 -4.48 -11.47 -3.57
N TYR A 7 -5.49 -10.61 -3.65
CA TYR A 7 -6.35 -10.49 -4.81
C TYR A 7 -5.96 -9.24 -5.60
N GLY A 8 -5.21 -9.46 -6.68
CA GLY A 8 -4.64 -8.39 -7.50
C GLY A 8 -5.63 -7.78 -8.49
N TYR A 9 -5.27 -6.61 -9.02
CA TYR A 9 -6.03 -5.81 -10.00
C TYR A 9 -5.41 -5.81 -11.41
N TRP A 10 -4.47 -6.72 -11.68
CA TRP A 10 -3.60 -6.71 -12.88
C TRP A 10 -4.21 -7.34 -14.13
N THR A 11 -5.51 -7.53 -14.21
CA THR A 11 -6.16 -8.10 -15.38
C THR A 11 -7.06 -7.08 -16.08
N ARG A 12 -7.06 -7.09 -17.41
CA ARG A 12 -7.99 -6.28 -18.21
C ARG A 12 -9.44 -6.69 -18.02
N GLU A 13 -9.66 -7.97 -17.75
CA GLU A 13 -10.99 -8.52 -17.50
C GLU A 13 -11.27 -8.55 -16.01
N PRO A 14 -12.46 -8.13 -15.57
CA PRO A 14 -12.80 -8.16 -14.16
C PRO A 14 -12.82 -9.60 -13.65
N LYS A 15 -12.10 -9.87 -12.56
CA LYS A 15 -12.20 -11.12 -11.82
C LYS A 15 -13.42 -11.03 -10.91
N LEU A 16 -14.48 -11.75 -11.23
CA LEU A 16 -15.73 -11.69 -10.48
C LEU A 16 -15.76 -12.64 -9.28
N ASP A 17 -14.78 -13.53 -9.14
CA ASP A 17 -14.81 -14.64 -8.18
C ASP A 17 -13.88 -14.45 -6.98
N ILE A 18 -13.80 -13.22 -6.47
CA ILE A 18 -13.03 -12.95 -5.25
C ILE A 18 -13.57 -13.69 -4.02
N VAL A 19 -14.87 -13.97 -3.98
CA VAL A 19 -15.51 -14.67 -2.85
C VAL A 19 -15.05 -16.12 -2.77
N SER A 20 -15.02 -16.85 -3.88
CA SER A 20 -14.51 -18.23 -3.89
C SER A 20 -13.05 -18.30 -3.46
N VAL A 21 -12.20 -17.36 -3.93
CA VAL A 21 -10.81 -17.28 -3.50
C VAL A 21 -10.71 -17.02 -1.99
N ALA A 22 -11.53 -16.12 -1.46
CA ALA A 22 -11.54 -15.79 -0.04
C ALA A 22 -12.02 -16.96 0.84
N LEU A 23 -13.07 -17.66 0.42
CA LEU A 23 -13.59 -18.83 1.13
C LEU A 23 -12.59 -19.96 1.13
N GLU A 24 -11.93 -20.23 0.00
CA GLU A 24 -10.89 -21.25 -0.07
C GLU A 24 -9.69 -20.89 0.80
N ALA A 25 -9.23 -19.63 0.76
CA ALA A 25 -8.16 -19.15 1.64
C ALA A 25 -8.54 -19.29 3.13
N GLU A 26 -9.78 -18.94 3.50
CA GLU A 26 -10.29 -19.12 4.87
C GLU A 26 -10.31 -20.59 5.28
N ASN A 27 -10.78 -21.48 4.40
CA ASN A 27 -10.84 -22.93 4.64
C ASN A 27 -9.44 -23.55 4.80
N LEU A 28 -8.46 -23.06 4.05
CA LEU A 28 -7.06 -23.48 4.14
C LEU A 28 -6.31 -22.85 5.32
N GLY A 29 -6.95 -21.99 6.10
CA GLY A 29 -6.38 -21.37 7.29
C GLY A 29 -5.45 -20.19 7.01
N TYR A 30 -5.61 -19.51 5.89
CA TYR A 30 -4.93 -18.24 5.64
C TYR A 30 -5.38 -17.18 6.66
N ASP A 31 -4.43 -16.38 7.14
CA ASP A 31 -4.67 -15.35 8.15
C ASP A 31 -5.43 -14.15 7.58
N SER A 32 -5.17 -13.77 6.34
CA SER A 32 -5.67 -12.54 5.76
C SER A 32 -5.87 -12.59 4.24
N LEU A 33 -6.79 -11.75 3.75
CA LEU A 33 -6.96 -11.45 2.32
C LEU A 33 -6.68 -9.96 2.08
N TRP A 34 -5.85 -9.67 1.09
CA TRP A 34 -5.39 -8.34 0.75
C TRP A 34 -5.89 -7.89 -0.62
N THR A 35 -6.35 -6.64 -0.72
CA THR A 35 -6.71 -6.00 -2.00
C THR A 35 -5.94 -4.71 -2.17
N GLY A 36 -5.49 -4.44 -3.37
CA GLY A 36 -4.80 -3.19 -3.71
C GLY A 36 -5.63 -2.29 -4.62
N GLU A 37 -5.16 -1.07 -4.79
CA GLU A 37 -5.69 -0.14 -5.79
C GLU A 37 -4.59 0.61 -6.52
N SER A 38 -4.89 0.99 -7.75
CA SER A 38 -4.09 1.92 -8.55
C SER A 38 -5.05 2.82 -9.33
N TYR A 39 -5.08 2.74 -10.65
CA TYR A 39 -6.11 3.31 -11.52
C TYR A 39 -6.98 2.18 -12.11
N SER A 40 -7.51 1.37 -11.22
CA SER A 40 -8.33 0.18 -11.48
C SER A 40 -9.45 0.08 -10.43
N SER A 41 -9.72 -1.12 -9.87
CA SER A 41 -10.66 -1.30 -8.76
C SER A 41 -10.16 -0.64 -7.48
N ASP A 42 -11.08 -0.11 -6.66
CA ASP A 42 -10.75 0.40 -5.33
C ASP A 42 -10.45 -0.74 -4.36
N ALA A 43 -9.75 -0.40 -3.26
CA ALA A 43 -9.31 -1.39 -2.30
C ALA A 43 -10.39 -1.82 -1.29
N PHE A 44 -11.43 -1.04 -1.06
CA PHE A 44 -12.42 -1.29 0.02
C PHE A 44 -13.64 -2.09 -0.45
N THR A 45 -14.17 -1.77 -1.63
CA THR A 45 -15.41 -2.40 -2.13
C THR A 45 -15.30 -3.92 -2.24
N PRO A 46 -14.21 -4.50 -2.80
CA PRO A 46 -14.05 -5.95 -2.83
C PRO A 46 -13.99 -6.57 -1.44
N LEU A 47 -13.35 -5.90 -0.47
CA LEU A 47 -13.26 -6.39 0.91
C LEU A 47 -14.60 -6.34 1.64
N CYS A 48 -15.45 -5.33 1.37
CA CYS A 48 -16.82 -5.31 1.90
C CYS A 48 -17.62 -6.53 1.40
N TRP A 49 -17.49 -6.85 0.11
CA TRP A 49 -18.16 -8.00 -0.50
C TRP A 49 -17.67 -9.32 0.09
N VAL A 50 -16.35 -9.50 0.20
CA VAL A 50 -15.75 -10.68 0.84
C VAL A 50 -16.14 -10.77 2.31
N GLY A 51 -16.11 -9.66 3.03
CA GLY A 51 -16.44 -9.61 4.46
C GLY A 51 -17.84 -10.11 4.80
N ALA A 52 -18.79 -9.93 3.87
CA ALA A 52 -20.17 -10.44 4.01
C ALA A 52 -20.27 -11.97 3.83
N HIS A 53 -19.28 -12.61 3.20
CA HIS A 53 -19.27 -14.04 2.88
C HIS A 53 -18.28 -14.86 3.71
N THR A 54 -17.42 -14.21 4.48
CA THR A 54 -16.38 -14.85 5.31
C THR A 54 -16.59 -14.53 6.79
N SER A 55 -15.99 -15.34 7.67
CA SER A 55 -16.20 -15.21 9.12
C SER A 55 -14.92 -15.11 9.97
N LYS A 56 -13.76 -15.50 9.44
CA LYS A 56 -12.50 -15.62 10.19
C LYS A 56 -11.36 -14.83 9.55
N ILE A 57 -11.20 -14.93 8.23
CA ILE A 57 -10.09 -14.31 7.51
C ILE A 57 -10.09 -12.80 7.71
N LYS A 58 -8.94 -12.23 8.02
CA LYS A 58 -8.77 -10.78 8.10
C LYS A 58 -8.87 -10.16 6.71
N LEU A 59 -9.39 -8.97 6.65
CA LEU A 59 -9.57 -8.18 5.44
C LEU A 59 -8.58 -7.02 5.48
N ALA A 60 -7.76 -6.87 4.46
CA ALA A 60 -6.72 -5.86 4.48
C ALA A 60 -6.57 -5.13 3.13
N THR A 61 -6.37 -3.82 3.19
CA THR A 61 -5.95 -3.07 2.00
C THR A 61 -4.44 -3.15 1.83
N GLY A 62 -3.97 -3.48 0.64
CA GLY A 62 -2.54 -3.55 0.34
C GLY A 62 -2.21 -2.92 -1.02
N ILE A 63 -2.33 -1.61 -1.15
CA ILE A 63 -2.61 -0.51 -0.23
C ILE A 63 -3.83 0.32 -0.68
N ALA A 64 -4.46 1.07 0.24
CA ALA A 64 -5.32 2.18 -0.10
C ALA A 64 -4.48 3.45 -0.32
N GLN A 65 -4.73 4.17 -1.43
CA GLN A 65 -3.91 5.33 -1.80
C GLN A 65 -4.26 6.56 -0.97
N LEU A 66 -3.25 7.18 -0.35
CA LEU A 66 -3.41 8.38 0.47
C LEU A 66 -3.88 9.60 -0.33
N GLY A 67 -3.53 9.69 -1.61
CA GLY A 67 -3.96 10.77 -2.48
C GLY A 67 -5.38 10.66 -3.02
N ALA A 68 -5.98 9.48 -2.95
CA ALA A 68 -7.34 9.23 -3.44
C ALA A 68 -8.43 9.64 -2.45
N ARG A 69 -8.09 9.77 -1.16
CA ARG A 69 -9.07 10.00 -0.07
C ARG A 69 -8.53 10.98 0.96
N THR A 70 -9.47 11.68 1.63
CA THR A 70 -9.11 12.44 2.84
C THR A 70 -8.86 11.50 4.02
N PRO A 71 -8.09 11.91 5.04
CA PRO A 71 -7.91 11.11 6.26
C PRO A 71 -9.23 10.74 6.94
N ALA A 72 -10.19 11.67 6.94
CA ALA A 72 -11.51 11.43 7.49
C ALA A 72 -12.27 10.33 6.72
N THR A 73 -12.21 10.34 5.40
CA THR A 73 -12.82 9.28 4.57
C THR A 73 -12.16 7.92 4.85
N LEU A 74 -10.82 7.86 4.94
CA LEU A 74 -10.10 6.63 5.26
C LEU A 74 -10.50 6.08 6.64
N ALA A 75 -10.57 6.95 7.66
CA ALA A 75 -11.00 6.56 8.99
C ALA A 75 -12.44 6.03 9.01
N MET A 76 -13.36 6.69 8.30
CA MET A 76 -14.76 6.26 8.19
C MET A 76 -14.89 4.93 7.46
N GLN A 77 -14.19 4.73 6.36
CA GLN A 77 -14.18 3.45 5.62
C GLN A 77 -13.59 2.32 6.48
N ALA A 78 -12.45 2.57 7.13
CA ALA A 78 -11.81 1.60 8.02
C ALA A 78 -12.74 1.20 9.18
N MET A 79 -13.33 2.17 9.88
CA MET A 79 -14.28 1.93 10.97
C MET A 79 -15.50 1.13 10.50
N THR A 80 -16.04 1.49 9.36
CA THR A 80 -17.24 0.85 8.82
C THR A 80 -16.97 -0.61 8.47
N LEU A 81 -15.90 -0.86 7.73
CA LEU A 81 -15.53 -2.22 7.34
C LEU A 81 -15.11 -3.06 8.55
N ASP A 82 -14.39 -2.48 9.51
CA ASP A 82 -14.04 -3.16 10.75
C ASP A 82 -15.30 -3.57 11.55
N THR A 83 -16.25 -2.68 11.66
CA THR A 83 -17.54 -2.96 12.34
C THR A 83 -18.32 -4.06 11.62
N LEU A 84 -18.49 -3.95 10.28
CA LEU A 84 -19.25 -4.93 9.49
C LEU A 84 -18.59 -6.32 9.49
N SER A 85 -17.27 -6.38 9.57
CA SER A 85 -16.53 -7.63 9.61
C SER A 85 -16.30 -8.19 11.02
N GLY A 86 -16.79 -7.52 12.08
CA GLY A 86 -16.59 -7.97 13.45
C GLY A 86 -15.16 -7.83 13.94
N GLY A 87 -14.46 -6.77 13.58
CA GLY A 87 -13.10 -6.47 14.04
C GLY A 87 -11.99 -7.14 13.23
N ARG A 88 -12.27 -7.58 11.99
CA ARG A 88 -11.30 -8.28 11.14
C ARG A 88 -10.51 -7.40 10.17
N PHE A 89 -10.76 -6.08 10.16
CA PHE A 89 -10.15 -5.19 9.18
C PHE A 89 -8.75 -4.71 9.60
N CYS A 90 -7.84 -4.60 8.63
CA CYS A 90 -6.52 -3.98 8.73
C CYS A 90 -6.37 -2.94 7.61
N LEU A 91 -5.93 -1.73 7.96
CA LEU A 91 -5.80 -0.62 7.03
C LEU A 91 -4.36 -0.52 6.51
N GLY A 92 -4.11 -1.05 5.32
CA GLY A 92 -2.85 -0.81 4.61
C GLY A 92 -2.96 0.45 3.75
N ILE A 93 -2.05 1.38 3.93
CA ILE A 93 -2.00 2.68 3.23
C ILE A 93 -0.66 2.88 2.52
N GLY A 94 -0.64 3.73 1.50
CA GLY A 94 0.59 4.06 0.79
C GLY A 94 0.45 5.31 -0.08
N VAL A 95 1.59 5.89 -0.44
CA VAL A 95 1.64 7.16 -1.17
C VAL A 95 1.31 7.03 -2.65
N SER A 96 1.43 5.81 -3.22
CA SER A 96 1.37 5.59 -4.67
C SER A 96 2.47 6.37 -5.44
N GLY A 97 2.37 6.49 -6.75
CA GLY A 97 3.27 7.28 -7.58
C GLY A 97 2.71 8.65 -7.92
N PRO A 98 3.57 9.66 -8.16
CA PRO A 98 3.11 11.00 -8.54
C PRO A 98 2.26 11.00 -9.81
N GLN A 99 2.53 10.12 -10.78
CA GLN A 99 1.74 10.03 -12.01
C GLN A 99 0.29 9.61 -11.76
N VAL A 100 0.07 8.74 -10.77
CA VAL A 100 -1.28 8.30 -10.39
C VAL A 100 -1.98 9.39 -9.59
N ILE A 101 -1.29 9.96 -8.60
CA ILE A 101 -1.91 10.97 -7.72
C ILE A 101 -2.21 12.27 -8.49
N GLU A 102 -1.28 12.77 -9.29
CA GLU A 102 -1.47 13.99 -10.05
C GLU A 102 -2.27 13.76 -11.32
N GLY A 103 -2.00 12.67 -12.05
CA GLY A 103 -2.61 12.39 -13.35
C GLY A 103 -4.01 11.78 -13.27
N TRP A 104 -4.26 10.88 -12.33
CA TRP A 104 -5.55 10.20 -12.20
C TRP A 104 -6.47 10.85 -11.16
N HIS A 105 -5.93 11.17 -9.98
CA HIS A 105 -6.72 11.76 -8.89
C HIS A 105 -6.77 13.29 -8.93
N GLY A 106 -5.94 13.96 -9.75
CA GLY A 106 -5.90 15.42 -9.86
C GLY A 106 -5.50 16.10 -8.54
N GLN A 107 -4.72 15.42 -7.70
CA GLN A 107 -4.29 15.91 -6.40
C GLN A 107 -2.78 16.16 -6.39
N PRO A 108 -2.30 17.19 -5.67
CA PRO A 108 -0.86 17.41 -5.55
C PRO A 108 -0.19 16.25 -4.80
N PHE A 109 0.91 15.73 -5.33
CA PHE A 109 1.72 14.71 -4.64
C PHE A 109 2.41 15.28 -3.40
N GLY A 110 2.96 16.48 -3.50
CA GLY A 110 3.46 17.29 -2.39
C GLY A 110 4.63 16.67 -1.62
N LYS A 111 4.53 16.70 -0.29
CA LYS A 111 5.53 16.15 0.65
C LYS A 111 5.03 14.79 1.20
N PRO A 112 5.27 13.68 0.52
CA PRO A 112 4.59 12.41 0.81
C PRO A 112 4.81 11.91 2.24
N ILE A 113 6.02 11.97 2.79
CA ILE A 113 6.32 11.48 4.14
C ILE A 113 5.58 12.30 5.21
N ALA A 114 5.64 13.63 5.12
CA ALA A 114 4.95 14.49 6.07
C ALA A 114 3.43 14.29 5.99
N ARG A 115 2.88 14.22 4.76
CA ARG A 115 1.47 13.97 4.52
C ARG A 115 1.04 12.60 5.06
N THR A 116 1.86 11.56 4.91
CA THR A 116 1.60 10.23 5.48
C THR A 116 1.50 10.29 7.00
N LYS A 117 2.47 10.94 7.65
CA LYS A 117 2.46 11.10 9.12
C LYS A 117 1.23 11.87 9.61
N GLU A 118 0.91 12.98 8.96
CA GLU A 118 -0.31 13.76 9.29
C GLU A 118 -1.58 12.90 9.10
N THR A 119 -1.66 12.13 8.01
CA THR A 119 -2.80 11.23 7.75
C THR A 119 -2.98 10.18 8.84
N ILE A 120 -1.90 9.48 9.23
CA ILE A 120 -1.94 8.47 10.29
C ILE A 120 -2.43 9.10 11.59
N ASN A 121 -1.86 10.23 11.99
CA ASN A 121 -2.24 10.93 13.21
C ASN A 121 -3.72 11.36 13.21
N ILE A 122 -4.23 11.87 12.08
CA ILE A 122 -5.62 12.25 11.96
C ILE A 122 -6.53 11.02 12.05
N ILE A 123 -6.21 9.92 11.35
CA ILE A 123 -6.97 8.67 11.41
C ILE A 123 -7.04 8.17 12.87
N ARG A 124 -5.91 8.14 13.58
CA ARG A 124 -5.85 7.71 14.98
C ARG A 124 -6.73 8.58 15.88
N LYS A 125 -6.65 9.90 15.75
CA LYS A 125 -7.52 10.84 16.51
C LYS A 125 -9.01 10.62 16.23
N ILE A 126 -9.36 10.40 14.97
CA ILE A 126 -10.76 10.14 14.58
C ILE A 126 -11.27 8.85 15.22
N LEU A 127 -10.49 7.76 15.13
CA LEU A 127 -10.89 6.44 15.65
C LEU A 127 -10.91 6.40 17.18
N LEU A 128 -10.00 7.11 17.85
CA LEU A 128 -9.97 7.22 19.30
C LEU A 128 -11.22 7.92 19.83
N ARG A 129 -11.74 8.89 19.10
CA ARG A 129 -13.01 9.56 19.39
C ARG A 129 -13.07 10.26 20.76
N ASP A 130 -11.96 10.73 21.29
CA ASP A 130 -11.96 11.42 22.60
C ASP A 130 -12.55 12.81 22.51
N GLU A 131 -12.13 13.59 21.51
CA GLU A 131 -12.51 14.98 21.29
C GLU A 131 -12.81 15.29 19.82
N PRO A 132 -13.40 16.46 19.50
CA PRO A 132 -13.48 16.94 18.13
C PRO A 132 -12.09 17.08 17.50
N VAL A 133 -11.91 16.53 16.29
CA VAL A 133 -10.60 16.40 15.67
C VAL A 133 -10.06 17.72 15.14
N THR A 134 -8.84 18.04 15.55
CA THR A 134 -8.03 19.13 15.02
C THR A 134 -6.68 18.62 14.53
N ALA A 135 -6.12 19.28 13.53
CA ALA A 135 -4.77 19.05 13.03
C ALA A 135 -4.17 20.36 12.51
N ASP A 136 -2.96 20.67 12.98
CA ASP A 136 -2.23 21.90 12.62
C ASP A 136 -1.14 21.64 11.58
N GLY A 137 -1.12 20.44 10.97
CA GLY A 137 -0.16 20.08 9.96
C GLY A 137 -0.31 20.91 8.68
N PRO A 138 0.80 21.34 8.06
CA PRO A 138 0.76 22.22 6.89
C PRO A 138 0.18 21.56 5.64
N ASN A 139 0.10 20.22 5.59
CA ASN A 139 -0.43 19.51 4.42
C ASN A 139 -1.92 19.17 4.55
N LEU A 140 -2.40 18.93 5.76
CA LEU A 140 -3.76 18.45 6.03
C LEU A 140 -4.36 19.14 7.28
N PRO A 141 -4.48 20.49 7.27
CA PRO A 141 -5.06 21.20 8.40
C PRO A 141 -6.54 20.86 8.59
N LEU A 142 -6.96 20.61 9.84
CA LEU A 142 -8.36 20.40 10.22
C LEU A 142 -8.73 21.24 11.43
N PRO A 143 -9.79 22.07 11.37
CA PRO A 143 -10.60 22.37 10.18
C PRO A 143 -9.79 23.06 9.08
N TYR A 144 -10.35 23.09 7.86
CA TYR A 144 -9.75 23.84 6.76
C TYR A 144 -9.65 25.34 7.17
N PRO A 145 -8.49 26.00 6.96
CA PRO A 145 -8.27 27.35 7.46
C PRO A 145 -9.29 28.36 6.90
N LYS A 146 -9.74 29.28 7.74
CA LYS A 146 -10.76 30.27 7.35
C LYS A 146 -10.29 31.16 6.20
N ASP A 147 -9.00 31.51 6.21
CA ASP A 147 -8.38 32.42 5.23
C ASP A 147 -7.76 31.68 4.03
N ALA A 148 -7.93 30.36 3.96
CA ALA A 148 -7.43 29.58 2.84
C ALA A 148 -8.25 29.81 1.56
N PRO A 149 -7.65 29.64 0.37
CA PRO A 149 -8.37 29.79 -0.90
C PRO A 149 -9.65 28.94 -0.95
N ASN A 150 -10.74 29.54 -1.40
CA ASN A 150 -12.07 28.93 -1.50
C ASN A 150 -12.69 28.49 -0.16
N SER A 151 -12.19 28.93 0.98
CA SER A 151 -12.80 28.69 2.28
C SER A 151 -14.03 29.58 2.49
N TRP A 152 -15.10 28.99 3.01
CA TRP A 152 -16.27 29.75 3.49
C TRP A 152 -16.13 30.21 4.94
N GLY A 153 -15.04 29.83 5.61
CA GLY A 153 -14.77 30.16 7.00
C GLY A 153 -15.69 29.49 8.03
N LEU A 154 -16.49 28.51 7.62
CA LEU A 154 -17.51 27.83 8.45
C LEU A 154 -17.02 26.50 9.03
N GLY A 155 -15.79 26.10 8.71
CA GLY A 155 -15.21 24.85 9.23
C GLY A 155 -15.12 24.88 10.76
N LYS A 156 -15.56 23.80 11.40
CA LYS A 156 -15.40 23.56 12.84
C LYS A 156 -14.92 22.15 13.10
N PRO A 157 -14.19 21.91 14.21
CA PRO A 157 -13.81 20.56 14.60
C PRO A 157 -15.05 19.67 14.77
N LEU A 158 -14.97 18.46 14.20
CA LEU A 158 -16.03 17.45 14.30
C LEU A 158 -15.50 16.19 14.96
N LYS A 159 -16.43 15.43 15.54
CA LYS A 159 -16.17 14.14 16.19
C LYS A 159 -17.04 13.08 15.51
N LEU A 160 -16.57 11.85 15.35
CA LEU A 160 -17.40 10.76 14.84
C LEU A 160 -18.71 10.66 15.60
N ILE A 161 -19.81 10.50 14.88
CA ILE A 161 -21.14 10.26 15.48
C ILE A 161 -21.17 8.86 16.09
N ASN A 162 -20.76 7.86 15.32
CA ASN A 162 -20.72 6.46 15.76
C ASN A 162 -19.48 6.18 16.59
N LYS A 163 -19.58 5.28 17.58
CA LYS A 163 -18.43 4.75 18.28
C LYS A 163 -17.82 3.62 17.46
N PRO A 164 -16.50 3.65 17.18
CA PRO A 164 -15.83 2.52 16.57
C PRO A 164 -15.94 1.25 17.41
N LEU A 165 -15.94 0.08 16.77
CA LEU A 165 -15.90 -1.21 17.46
C LEU A 165 -14.61 -1.31 18.30
N ARG A 166 -13.50 -0.82 17.74
CA ARG A 166 -12.21 -0.65 18.40
C ARG A 166 -11.48 0.59 17.88
N PRO A 167 -10.73 1.32 18.71
CA PRO A 167 -9.99 2.51 18.27
C PRO A 167 -8.64 2.18 17.60
N ASP A 168 -8.14 0.97 17.80
CA ASP A 168 -6.81 0.48 17.45
C ASP A 168 -6.80 -0.40 16.21
N ILE A 169 -7.60 -0.04 15.18
CA ILE A 169 -7.52 -0.71 13.88
C ILE A 169 -6.07 -0.70 13.40
N PRO A 170 -5.46 -1.88 13.11
CA PRO A 170 -4.07 -1.94 12.69
C PRO A 170 -3.84 -1.17 11.40
N ILE A 171 -2.79 -0.35 11.37
CA ILE A 171 -2.35 0.38 10.17
C ILE A 171 -1.05 -0.23 9.68
N TYR A 172 -0.99 -0.58 8.40
CA TYR A 172 0.20 -1.03 7.70
C TYR A 172 0.61 0.03 6.68
N LEU A 173 1.91 0.29 6.55
CA LEU A 173 2.41 1.28 5.61
C LEU A 173 3.21 0.64 4.48
N GLY A 174 2.75 0.87 3.24
CA GLY A 174 3.52 0.59 2.04
C GLY A 174 4.68 1.58 1.91
N ALA A 175 5.90 1.10 2.02
CA ALA A 175 7.09 1.93 2.05
C ALA A 175 8.32 1.23 1.46
N GLU A 176 9.12 1.96 0.65
CA GLU A 176 10.35 1.45 0.03
C GLU A 176 11.59 2.27 0.37
N GLY A 177 11.42 3.57 0.59
CA GLY A 177 12.54 4.46 0.97
C GLY A 177 12.80 4.42 2.48
N PRO A 178 14.07 4.54 2.93
CA PRO A 178 14.44 4.40 4.34
C PRO A 178 13.65 5.28 5.32
N LYS A 179 13.36 6.54 4.92
CA LYS A 179 12.59 7.46 5.76
C LYS A 179 11.13 7.03 5.93
N ASN A 180 10.53 6.44 4.88
CA ASN A 180 9.16 5.97 4.94
C ASN A 180 9.06 4.62 5.67
N ILE A 181 10.08 3.78 5.55
CA ILE A 181 10.24 2.55 6.34
C ILE A 181 10.35 2.91 7.82
N ALA A 182 11.21 3.86 8.18
CA ALA A 182 11.31 4.34 9.56
C ALA A 182 9.95 4.82 10.11
N LEU A 183 9.18 5.57 9.32
CA LEU A 183 7.84 6.01 9.69
C LEU A 183 6.88 4.82 9.94
N ALA A 184 6.97 3.74 9.14
CA ALA A 184 6.18 2.54 9.37
C ALA A 184 6.49 1.92 10.74
N PHE A 185 7.75 1.81 11.10
CA PHE A 185 8.19 1.26 12.40
C PHE A 185 7.81 2.14 13.59
N GLU A 186 7.79 3.47 13.41
CA GLU A 186 7.45 4.43 14.46
C GLU A 186 5.93 4.49 14.71
N GLU A 187 5.13 4.59 13.66
CA GLU A 187 3.72 5.01 13.75
C GLU A 187 2.72 3.87 13.47
N CYS A 188 3.15 2.76 12.82
CA CYS A 188 2.24 1.72 12.34
C CYS A 188 2.39 0.40 13.10
N GLU A 189 1.49 -0.55 12.84
CA GLU A 189 1.54 -1.93 13.33
C GLU A 189 2.18 -2.88 12.31
N GLY A 190 2.44 -2.41 11.09
CA GLY A 190 3.14 -3.21 10.11
C GLY A 190 3.71 -2.41 8.94
N TRP A 191 4.60 -3.07 8.22
CA TRP A 191 5.23 -2.60 7.01
C TRP A 191 4.90 -3.53 5.84
N LEU A 192 4.55 -2.94 4.69
CA LEU A 192 4.28 -3.62 3.43
C LEU A 192 5.40 -3.25 2.44
N PRO A 193 6.51 -4.00 2.39
CA PRO A 193 7.47 -3.86 1.32
C PRO A 193 6.85 -4.39 0.02
N LEU A 194 7.04 -3.67 -1.09
CA LEU A 194 6.62 -4.19 -2.39
C LEU A 194 7.57 -5.29 -2.87
N TYR A 195 8.85 -5.05 -2.67
CA TYR A 195 9.92 -6.01 -2.96
C TYR A 195 10.77 -6.20 -1.71
N TYR A 196 10.96 -7.43 -1.30
CA TYR A 196 11.71 -7.76 -0.09
C TYR A 196 12.67 -8.92 -0.32
N SER A 197 13.96 -8.64 -0.13
CA SER A 197 14.98 -9.68 -0.09
C SER A 197 15.31 -10.03 1.36
N PRO A 198 15.01 -11.25 1.83
CA PRO A 198 15.40 -11.69 3.16
C PRO A 198 16.90 -11.89 3.32
N SER A 199 17.63 -12.05 2.21
CA SER A 199 19.09 -12.22 2.20
C SER A 199 19.86 -10.92 2.31
N ARG A 200 19.19 -9.76 2.11
CA ARG A 200 19.82 -8.42 2.10
C ARG A 200 19.04 -7.42 2.97
N PRO A 201 18.82 -7.69 4.25
CA PRO A 201 18.01 -6.79 5.10
C PRO A 201 18.64 -5.40 5.28
N GLU A 202 19.96 -5.26 5.10
CA GLU A 202 20.70 -4.01 5.23
C GLU A 202 20.28 -2.94 4.21
N ILE A 203 19.81 -3.32 3.02
CA ILE A 203 19.40 -2.37 1.96
C ILE A 203 18.18 -1.52 2.38
N TYR A 204 17.38 -2.02 3.29
CA TYR A 204 16.18 -1.31 3.78
C TYR A 204 16.50 -0.33 4.89
N GLN A 205 17.73 -0.35 5.45
CA GLN A 205 18.15 0.51 6.55
C GLN A 205 17.12 0.48 7.69
N LEU A 206 16.76 -0.73 8.11
CA LEU A 206 15.75 -0.92 9.16
C LEU A 206 16.16 -0.16 10.42
N PRO A 207 15.22 0.52 11.09
CA PRO A 207 15.54 1.29 12.27
C PRO A 207 16.02 0.36 13.40
N HIS A 208 17.07 0.78 14.12
CA HIS A 208 17.58 0.08 15.30
C HIS A 208 16.74 0.32 16.55
N SER A 209 15.69 1.15 16.46
CA SER A 209 14.77 1.42 17.57
C SER A 209 14.00 0.17 17.95
N LYS A 210 13.55 0.12 19.22
CA LYS A 210 12.72 -0.98 19.72
C LYS A 210 11.46 -1.09 18.87
N VAL A 211 11.32 -2.19 18.16
CA VAL A 211 10.13 -2.51 17.35
C VAL A 211 8.97 -2.84 18.30
N LYS A 212 7.75 -2.44 17.97
CA LYS A 212 6.54 -2.85 18.72
C LYS A 212 6.47 -4.39 18.75
N GLU A 213 6.09 -4.96 19.88
CA GLU A 213 6.09 -6.42 20.10
C GLU A 213 5.33 -7.21 19.03
N ASN A 214 4.25 -6.62 18.50
CA ASN A 214 3.39 -7.25 17.49
C ASN A 214 3.54 -6.62 16.09
N PHE A 215 4.69 -5.97 15.81
CA PHE A 215 4.93 -5.39 14.50
C PHE A 215 5.11 -6.49 13.44
N GLU A 216 4.42 -6.35 12.32
CA GLU A 216 4.46 -7.33 11.23
C GLU A 216 5.11 -6.74 9.98
N ILE A 217 5.93 -7.56 9.32
CA ILE A 217 6.40 -7.29 7.95
C ILE A 217 5.63 -8.24 7.04
N ALA A 218 4.70 -7.69 6.26
CA ALA A 218 3.87 -8.48 5.35
C ALA A 218 4.44 -8.37 3.93
N VAL A 219 5.18 -9.37 3.55
CA VAL A 219 5.88 -9.46 2.26
C VAL A 219 4.95 -10.02 1.20
N ASN A 220 4.94 -9.40 0.03
CA ASN A 220 4.26 -9.95 -1.14
C ASN A 220 5.20 -10.91 -1.87
N VAL A 221 4.74 -12.15 -2.07
CA VAL A 221 5.50 -13.19 -2.78
C VAL A 221 4.66 -13.71 -3.93
N ASN A 222 5.18 -13.64 -5.15
CA ASN A 222 4.56 -14.27 -6.30
C ASN A 222 4.95 -15.75 -6.37
N VAL A 223 3.95 -16.62 -6.43
CA VAL A 223 4.17 -18.07 -6.52
C VAL A 223 3.73 -18.56 -7.89
N ASN A 224 4.62 -19.20 -8.62
CA ASN A 224 4.34 -19.85 -9.90
C ASN A 224 4.85 -21.29 -9.86
N ILE A 225 3.94 -22.24 -10.03
CA ILE A 225 4.28 -23.67 -10.08
C ILE A 225 4.45 -24.06 -11.54
N CYS A 226 5.67 -24.39 -11.93
CA CYS A 226 6.04 -24.69 -13.31
C CYS A 226 7.23 -25.66 -13.38
N ASP A 227 7.38 -26.36 -14.50
CA ASP A 227 8.48 -27.29 -14.74
C ASP A 227 9.77 -26.60 -15.17
N ASN A 228 9.67 -25.37 -15.73
CA ASN A 228 10.80 -24.59 -16.22
C ASN A 228 10.88 -23.26 -15.48
N ILE A 229 11.94 -23.07 -14.70
CA ILE A 229 12.14 -21.86 -13.88
C ILE A 229 12.21 -20.59 -14.76
N SER A 230 12.89 -20.61 -15.89
CA SER A 230 12.99 -19.41 -16.76
C SER A 230 11.62 -18.99 -17.33
N GLU A 231 10.75 -19.94 -17.66
CA GLU A 231 9.38 -19.65 -18.06
C GLU A 231 8.55 -19.15 -16.87
N GLY A 232 8.77 -19.75 -15.69
CA GLY A 232 8.12 -19.36 -14.45
C GLY A 232 8.42 -17.92 -14.04
N LEU A 233 9.64 -17.46 -14.23
CA LEU A 233 10.09 -16.11 -13.91
C LEU A 233 9.59 -15.04 -14.90
N PHE A 234 9.12 -15.42 -16.09
CA PHE A 234 8.76 -14.45 -17.13
C PHE A 234 7.69 -13.43 -16.67
N MET A 235 6.64 -13.91 -16.01
CA MET A 235 5.58 -13.04 -15.49
C MET A 235 6.10 -12.09 -14.39
N GLN A 236 6.96 -12.59 -13.52
CA GLN A 236 7.61 -11.78 -12.49
C GLN A 236 8.50 -10.71 -13.14
N LYS A 237 9.31 -11.07 -14.13
CA LYS A 237 10.15 -10.12 -14.89
C LYS A 237 9.31 -9.05 -15.60
N ALA A 238 8.14 -9.41 -16.14
CA ALA A 238 7.22 -8.44 -16.76
C ALA A 238 6.69 -7.42 -15.75
N ILE A 239 6.31 -7.87 -14.55
CA ILE A 239 5.88 -6.99 -13.45
C ILE A 239 7.04 -6.09 -13.01
N LEU A 240 8.22 -6.65 -12.81
CA LEU A 240 9.42 -5.90 -12.41
C LEU A 240 9.82 -4.85 -13.44
N ALA A 241 9.85 -5.21 -14.73
CA ALA A 241 10.14 -4.26 -15.80
C ALA A 241 9.15 -3.10 -15.86
N PHE A 242 7.87 -3.37 -15.60
CA PHE A 242 6.85 -2.34 -15.51
C PHE A 242 7.06 -1.40 -14.32
N TYR A 243 7.35 -1.92 -13.12
CA TYR A 243 7.59 -1.08 -11.95
C TYR A 243 8.90 -0.29 -12.06
N ILE A 244 9.99 -0.96 -12.43
CA ILE A 244 11.31 -0.32 -12.56
C ILE A 244 11.32 0.69 -13.72
N GLY A 245 10.67 0.36 -14.85
CA GLY A 245 10.67 1.18 -16.03
C GLY A 245 9.55 2.23 -16.09
N GLY A 246 8.34 1.91 -15.63
CA GLY A 246 7.13 2.68 -15.91
C GLY A 246 6.41 3.30 -14.71
N MET A 247 6.61 2.80 -13.49
CA MET A 247 5.85 3.25 -12.29
C MET A 247 6.54 4.39 -11.54
N GLY A 248 7.33 5.21 -12.20
CA GLY A 248 7.99 6.37 -11.61
C GLY A 248 8.29 7.43 -12.67
N ALA A 249 8.66 8.63 -12.23
CA ALA A 249 9.23 9.64 -13.13
C ALA A 249 10.65 9.24 -13.53
N GLN A 250 11.07 9.56 -14.75
CA GLN A 250 12.41 9.25 -15.25
C GLN A 250 13.54 9.64 -14.27
N LYS A 251 13.35 10.76 -13.54
CA LYS A 251 14.34 11.27 -12.58
C LYS A 251 14.12 10.77 -11.15
N ARG A 252 13.03 10.04 -10.86
CA ARG A 252 12.68 9.59 -9.51
C ARG A 252 11.74 8.40 -9.58
N ASN A 253 12.32 7.22 -9.49
CA ASN A 253 11.58 5.96 -9.43
C ASN A 253 12.12 5.14 -8.25
N PHE A 254 11.28 4.94 -7.24
CA PHE A 254 11.66 4.23 -6.01
C PHE A 254 12.05 2.77 -6.27
N HIS A 255 11.46 2.15 -7.29
CA HIS A 255 11.74 0.76 -7.65
C HIS A 255 13.10 0.62 -8.36
N THR A 256 13.42 1.58 -9.25
CA THR A 256 14.76 1.68 -9.85
C THR A 256 15.83 1.91 -8.79
N GLU A 257 15.56 2.82 -7.84
CA GLU A 257 16.46 3.12 -6.72
C GLU A 257 16.65 1.91 -5.79
N LEU A 258 15.60 1.11 -5.55
CA LEU A 258 15.70 -0.11 -4.75
C LEU A 258 16.57 -1.15 -5.45
N MET A 259 16.31 -1.43 -6.73
CA MET A 259 17.10 -2.37 -7.52
C MET A 259 18.58 -1.96 -7.56
N ALA A 260 18.86 -0.65 -7.70
CA ALA A 260 20.23 -0.11 -7.65
C ALA A 260 20.89 -0.37 -6.29
N ARG A 261 20.18 -0.15 -5.16
CA ARG A 261 20.68 -0.47 -3.81
C ARG A 261 20.98 -1.96 -3.62
N MET A 262 20.29 -2.83 -4.35
CA MET A 262 20.55 -4.26 -4.37
C MET A 262 21.77 -4.64 -5.21
N GLY A 263 22.49 -3.68 -5.79
CA GLY A 263 23.69 -3.91 -6.58
C GLY A 263 23.44 -4.09 -8.08
N TYR A 264 22.23 -3.84 -8.55
CA TYR A 264 21.83 -3.96 -9.97
C TYR A 264 21.62 -2.59 -10.62
N GLU A 265 22.47 -1.60 -10.33
CA GLU A 265 22.29 -0.22 -10.82
C GLU A 265 22.32 -0.13 -12.35
N SER A 266 23.27 -0.86 -12.99
CA SER A 266 23.40 -0.90 -14.44
C SER A 266 22.15 -1.46 -15.12
N GLU A 267 21.65 -2.57 -14.62
CA GLU A 267 20.47 -3.26 -15.11
C GLU A 267 19.20 -2.42 -14.88
N ALA A 268 19.07 -1.81 -13.71
CA ALA A 268 17.96 -0.93 -13.39
C ALA A 268 17.84 0.25 -14.36
N ASN A 269 18.96 0.90 -14.65
CA ASN A 269 19.03 2.00 -15.62
C ASN A 269 18.72 1.54 -17.04
N ASN A 270 19.22 0.37 -17.45
CA ASN A 270 18.94 -0.22 -18.75
C ASN A 270 17.45 -0.56 -18.92
N ILE A 271 16.85 -1.23 -17.94
CA ILE A 271 15.42 -1.56 -17.93
C ILE A 271 14.58 -0.30 -18.07
N GLN A 272 14.86 0.74 -17.28
CA GLN A 272 14.15 2.01 -17.35
C GLN A 272 14.28 2.66 -18.73
N SER A 273 15.48 2.71 -19.29
CA SER A 273 15.75 3.28 -20.61
C SER A 273 14.98 2.55 -21.72
N LEU A 274 15.03 1.23 -21.73
CA LEU A 274 14.31 0.38 -22.69
C LEU A 274 12.78 0.60 -22.58
N PHE A 275 12.26 0.57 -21.37
CA PHE A 275 10.83 0.74 -21.12
C PHE A 275 10.32 2.10 -21.58
N LEU A 276 11.02 3.18 -21.24
CA LEU A 276 10.64 4.56 -21.62
C LEU A 276 10.80 4.82 -23.11
N SER A 277 11.67 4.09 -23.81
CA SER A 277 11.80 4.15 -25.28
C SER A 277 10.77 3.28 -26.02
N GLY A 278 9.83 2.64 -25.29
CA GLY A 278 8.77 1.81 -25.85
C GLY A 278 9.17 0.36 -26.13
N LYS A 279 10.40 -0.03 -25.84
CA LYS A 279 10.98 -1.37 -26.05
C LYS A 279 10.67 -2.29 -24.86
N ARG A 280 9.36 -2.51 -24.61
CA ARG A 280 8.88 -3.20 -23.42
C ARG A 280 9.34 -4.64 -23.32
N ASP A 281 9.34 -5.38 -24.40
CA ASP A 281 9.78 -6.78 -24.42
C ASP A 281 11.30 -6.87 -24.12
N GLU A 282 12.10 -5.97 -24.70
CA GLU A 282 13.55 -5.90 -24.38
C GLU A 282 13.76 -5.56 -22.90
N ALA A 283 12.92 -4.67 -22.30
CA ALA A 283 12.99 -4.33 -20.88
C ALA A 283 12.67 -5.54 -19.98
N ILE A 284 11.71 -6.39 -20.35
CA ILE A 284 11.39 -7.62 -19.62
C ILE A 284 12.57 -8.57 -19.63
N HIS A 285 13.18 -8.78 -20.80
CA HIS A 285 14.35 -9.65 -20.95
C HIS A 285 15.61 -9.11 -20.26
N ALA A 286 15.69 -7.78 -20.07
CA ALA A 286 16.80 -7.15 -19.35
C ALA A 286 16.75 -7.34 -17.83
N VAL A 287 15.64 -7.81 -17.26
CA VAL A 287 15.55 -8.16 -15.84
C VAL A 287 16.35 -9.44 -15.58
N PRO A 288 17.37 -9.44 -14.71
CA PRO A 288 18.13 -10.64 -14.40
C PRO A 288 17.27 -11.71 -13.72
N ASP A 289 17.46 -12.97 -14.07
CA ASP A 289 16.78 -14.10 -13.41
C ASP A 289 17.07 -14.12 -11.91
N SER A 290 18.34 -13.89 -11.52
CA SER A 290 18.75 -13.83 -10.12
C SER A 290 18.04 -12.76 -9.31
N PHE A 291 17.73 -11.62 -9.94
CA PHE A 291 16.96 -10.56 -9.28
C PHE A 291 15.48 -10.93 -9.15
N ALA A 292 14.90 -11.50 -10.22
CA ALA A 292 13.49 -11.91 -10.23
C ALA A 292 13.20 -13.07 -9.27
N ASP A 293 14.18 -13.95 -9.04
CA ASP A 293 14.09 -15.10 -8.12
C ASP A 293 14.31 -14.68 -6.65
N GLU A 294 15.02 -13.57 -6.42
CA GLU A 294 15.36 -13.10 -5.08
C GLU A 294 14.19 -12.35 -4.38
N ILE A 295 13.25 -11.74 -5.17
CA ILE A 295 12.26 -10.79 -4.65
C ILE A 295 10.81 -11.11 -5.00
#